data_56efb6ded4c3f5cb039229939e481ff4
#
_entry.id   56efb6ded4c3f5cb039229939e481ff4
#
_cell.length_a   1.000
_cell.length_b   1.000
_cell.length_c   1.000
_cell.angle_alpha   90.00
_cell.angle_beta   90.00
_cell.angle_gamma   90.00
#
_symmetry.space_group_name_H-M   'P 1'
#
loop_
_entity.id
_entity.type
_entity.pdbx_description
1 polymer ?
#
loop_
_entity_poly.entity_id
_entity_poly.type
_entity_poly.pdbx_seq_one_letter_code
_entity_poly.pdbx_strand_id
1 'polypeptide(L)'
;MSLNRHHFFWLTLLGITLMLSSFSFQLYKAFDARWIIRFPKKYELPTEKWISAFLDWLVDSANFYFFTFRDITRAIASLIEWPYQFLRNLLIEGFQSGLGDQAVQYAPSLSWVAVITVVVAISYYASDWRLGTLTCACFAYLAVFGQWQSAMVTLASVLIAVPIGALGGLFLGIIAYKSRIVENCLRPILDLMQTVPVFAYLVPVLILFGFGPVAALVATVIYAMPPMVRVTIVALKTVPEEIKEAGKMVGCTDRQMMWKVLVPSASSSLMVGVNQVIMLTLNMVIIASMIGAGGLGFDVLASLRRLDIGGGIEAGLAIVVMAIALDRISQAFSVRTIKEPYNGNYIQRHPWISTSFAVIVGTLILGIFIPSVQAYPKEFTITTGPFWSDAMEYINVNFFDAFEAIKVFFLQSLLLPVKKFFVGIPWAWGIMATGLFAWKLAGWRMGIMAFFLMSFIAASGLWSKAMVTIYLCGVSVFIATIIGIPLGIWAAERQGAGRVILGLMDTLQTLPSFVYLIPVVMLFRVGDFSAMIAVVLYALAPAVRYAAFGLKDCLLYTSPSPRDLSTSRMPSSA
;
A
#
# COMPACT_ATOMS: atom_id res chain seq x y z
N MET A 1 -6.39 26.94 37.64
CA MET A 1 -4.93 27.07 37.82
C MET A 1 -4.11 26.01 37.03
N SER A 2 -4.65 24.84 36.70
CA SER A 2 -3.96 23.75 35.95
C SER A 2 -3.81 24.05 34.44
N LEU A 3 -4.78 24.70 33.80
CA LEU A 3 -4.73 25.05 32.37
C LEU A 3 -3.54 25.99 32.04
N ASN A 4 -3.25 26.96 32.89
CA ASN A 4 -2.15 27.91 32.67
C ASN A 4 -0.76 27.25 32.70
N ARG A 5 -0.54 26.24 33.55
CA ARG A 5 0.75 25.54 33.63
C ARG A 5 1.02 24.66 32.39
N HIS A 6 -0.03 24.08 31.77
CA HIS A 6 0.08 23.29 30.56
C HIS A 6 0.47 24.16 29.36
N HIS A 7 -0.20 25.27 29.15
CA HIS A 7 0.12 26.19 28.04
C HIS A 7 1.50 26.82 28.21
N PHE A 8 1.88 27.18 29.45
CA PHE A 8 3.21 27.72 29.74
C PHE A 8 4.34 26.74 29.36
N PHE A 9 4.19 25.45 29.67
CA PHE A 9 5.19 24.45 29.29
C PHE A 9 5.37 24.34 27.76
N TRP A 10 4.27 24.32 27.00
CA TRP A 10 4.34 24.22 25.53
C TRP A 10 4.95 25.49 24.91
N LEU A 11 4.57 26.65 25.38
CA LEU A 11 5.11 27.93 24.92
C LEU A 11 6.61 28.07 25.24
N THR A 12 7.04 27.64 26.41
CA THR A 12 8.47 27.67 26.79
C THR A 12 9.28 26.68 25.97
N LEU A 13 8.79 25.46 25.76
CA LEU A 13 9.45 24.45 24.93
C LEU A 13 9.60 24.95 23.49
N LEU A 14 8.54 25.49 22.91
CA LEU A 14 8.54 26.06 21.55
C LEU A 14 9.48 27.28 21.48
N GLY A 15 9.40 28.20 22.42
CA GLY A 15 10.23 29.41 22.46
C GLY A 15 11.72 29.10 22.55
N ILE A 16 12.11 28.18 23.44
CA ILE A 16 13.51 27.72 23.55
C ILE A 16 13.95 27.04 22.27
N THR A 17 13.10 26.21 21.65
CA THR A 17 13.44 25.52 20.39
C THR A 17 13.63 26.51 19.25
N LEU A 18 12.76 27.53 19.13
CA LEU A 18 12.89 28.60 18.14
C LEU A 18 14.17 29.40 18.34
N MET A 19 14.44 29.80 19.60
CA MET A 19 15.64 30.55 19.95
C MET A 19 16.92 29.78 19.65
N LEU A 20 16.99 28.51 20.08
CA LEU A 20 18.17 27.67 19.87
C LEU A 20 18.37 27.35 18.38
N SER A 21 17.31 27.10 17.62
CA SER A 21 17.42 26.86 16.19
C SER A 21 17.95 28.09 15.44
N SER A 22 17.46 29.29 15.76
CA SER A 22 17.93 30.53 15.11
C SER A 22 19.36 30.87 15.52
N PHE A 23 19.69 30.70 16.81
CA PHE A 23 21.00 31.05 17.35
C PHE A 23 22.09 30.04 16.93
N SER A 24 21.76 28.74 16.84
CA SER A 24 22.70 27.71 16.42
C SER A 24 23.23 27.94 15.01
N PHE A 25 22.41 28.48 14.12
CA PHE A 25 22.81 28.81 12.75
C PHE A 25 23.75 30.01 12.69
N GLN A 26 23.58 30.97 13.59
CA GLN A 26 24.50 32.13 13.76
C GLN A 26 25.83 31.68 14.37
N LEU A 27 25.79 30.84 15.41
CA LEU A 27 26.98 30.25 16.03
C LEU A 27 27.78 29.38 15.05
N TYR A 28 27.07 28.60 14.23
CA TYR A 28 27.70 27.81 13.16
C TYR A 28 28.48 28.71 12.18
N LYS A 29 27.89 29.85 11.75
CA LYS A 29 28.56 30.80 10.86
C LYS A 29 29.73 31.55 11.53
N ALA A 30 29.58 31.91 12.82
CA ALA A 30 30.56 32.73 13.54
C ALA A 30 31.78 31.91 13.99
N PHE A 31 31.59 30.68 14.42
CA PHE A 31 32.62 29.87 15.10
C PHE A 31 32.95 28.56 14.37
N ASP A 32 32.39 28.28 13.16
CA ASP A 32 32.47 26.99 12.44
C ASP A 32 32.14 25.77 13.34
N ALA A 33 31.29 25.97 14.33
CA ALA A 33 30.96 24.99 15.38
C ALA A 33 29.94 23.96 14.86
N ARG A 34 30.36 23.12 13.90
CA ARG A 34 29.53 22.09 13.23
C ARG A 34 28.93 21.08 14.19
N TRP A 35 29.60 20.84 15.32
CA TRP A 35 29.19 19.87 16.34
C TRP A 35 27.91 20.29 17.09
N ILE A 36 27.49 21.54 17.03
CA ILE A 36 26.24 22.00 17.63
C ILE A 36 25.04 21.43 16.86
N ILE A 37 25.07 21.50 15.53
CA ILE A 37 23.96 21.09 14.66
C ILE A 37 24.08 19.63 14.24
N ARG A 38 25.31 19.16 14.00
CA ARG A 38 25.59 17.78 13.60
C ARG A 38 26.25 17.01 14.72
N PHE A 39 25.81 15.76 14.92
CA PHE A 39 26.48 14.85 15.84
C PHE A 39 27.95 14.68 15.43
N PRO A 40 28.90 14.71 16.37
CA PRO A 40 30.33 14.62 16.03
C PRO A 40 30.68 13.27 15.43
N LYS A 41 31.29 13.25 14.23
CA LYS A 41 31.68 12.04 13.51
C LYS A 41 32.51 11.06 14.33
N LYS A 42 33.31 11.56 15.28
CA LYS A 42 34.15 10.72 16.16
C LYS A 42 33.32 9.75 17.02
N TYR A 43 32.08 10.09 17.33
CA TYR A 43 31.17 9.31 18.19
C TYR A 43 30.05 8.64 17.40
N GLU A 44 30.05 8.76 16.07
CA GLU A 44 29.07 8.08 15.23
C GLU A 44 29.26 6.57 15.31
N LEU A 45 28.16 5.88 15.55
CA LEU A 45 28.13 4.41 15.55
C LEU A 45 28.15 3.91 14.10
N PRO A 46 29.03 2.99 13.74
CA PRO A 46 29.10 2.43 12.39
C PRO A 46 27.96 1.42 12.13
N THR A 47 26.71 1.89 12.29
CA THR A 47 25.51 1.04 12.19
C THR A 47 25.37 0.38 10.82
N GLU A 48 25.78 1.07 9.75
CA GLU A 48 25.80 0.51 8.39
C GLU A 48 26.73 -0.72 8.31
N LYS A 49 27.92 -0.61 8.89
CA LYS A 49 28.89 -1.73 8.91
C LYS A 49 28.40 -2.91 9.75
N TRP A 50 27.74 -2.62 10.88
CA TRP A 50 27.20 -3.68 11.74
C TRP A 50 26.04 -4.41 11.06
N ILE A 51 25.15 -3.67 10.41
CA ILE A 51 24.02 -4.27 9.67
C ILE A 51 24.54 -5.10 8.49
N SER A 52 25.49 -4.56 7.70
CA SER A 52 26.09 -5.31 6.59
C SER A 52 26.81 -6.57 7.10
N ALA A 53 27.65 -6.44 8.11
CA ALA A 53 28.37 -7.59 8.69
C ALA A 53 27.40 -8.64 9.28
N PHE A 54 26.29 -8.22 9.89
CA PHE A 54 25.27 -9.14 10.38
C PHE A 54 24.56 -9.88 9.23
N LEU A 55 24.21 -9.16 8.16
CA LEU A 55 23.56 -9.77 6.98
C LEU A 55 24.52 -10.71 6.25
N ASP A 56 25.77 -10.32 6.08
CA ASP A 56 26.81 -11.17 5.47
C ASP A 56 27.04 -12.43 6.32
N TRP A 57 27.14 -12.27 7.66
CA TRP A 57 27.23 -13.42 8.57
C TRP A 57 26.00 -14.32 8.46
N LEU A 58 24.81 -13.75 8.40
CA LEU A 58 23.56 -14.51 8.32
C LEU A 58 23.47 -15.32 7.00
N VAL A 59 23.90 -14.73 5.89
CA VAL A 59 23.86 -15.37 4.57
C VAL A 59 24.96 -16.40 4.38
N ASP A 60 26.20 -16.07 4.78
CA ASP A 60 27.37 -16.87 4.43
C ASP A 60 27.84 -17.80 5.55
N SER A 61 27.58 -17.45 6.81
CA SER A 61 28.20 -18.15 7.97
C SER A 61 27.17 -18.79 8.91
N ALA A 62 25.89 -18.42 8.86
CA ALA A 62 24.91 -18.97 9.79
C ALA A 62 24.54 -20.42 9.42
N ASN A 63 25.11 -21.36 10.17
CA ASN A 63 24.85 -22.80 10.05
C ASN A 63 23.97 -23.28 11.21
N PHE A 64 22.84 -23.91 10.89
CA PHE A 64 21.92 -24.53 11.85
C PHE A 64 22.10 -26.06 11.89
N TYR A 65 23.32 -26.52 12.02
CA TYR A 65 23.74 -27.92 12.13
C TYR A 65 23.42 -28.81 10.92
N PHE A 66 22.19 -28.76 10.36
CA PHE A 66 21.76 -29.56 9.21
C PHE A 66 21.56 -28.73 7.93
N PHE A 67 21.45 -27.41 8.04
CA PHE A 67 21.21 -26.53 6.90
C PHE A 67 21.79 -25.13 7.18
N THR A 68 22.11 -24.43 6.12
CA THR A 68 22.52 -23.02 6.20
C THR A 68 21.31 -22.12 6.06
N PHE A 69 21.41 -20.88 6.54
CA PHE A 69 20.35 -19.90 6.31
C PHE A 69 20.11 -19.69 4.80
N ARG A 70 21.16 -19.78 4.00
CA ARG A 70 21.09 -19.72 2.54
C ARG A 70 20.25 -20.85 1.93
N ASP A 71 20.29 -22.05 2.51
CA ASP A 71 19.45 -23.16 2.03
C ASP A 71 17.97 -22.91 2.30
N ILE A 72 17.64 -22.27 3.43
CA ILE A 72 16.27 -21.85 3.74
C ILE A 72 15.79 -20.80 2.72
N THR A 73 16.59 -19.76 2.46
CA THR A 73 16.20 -18.71 1.52
C THR A 73 16.07 -19.26 0.10
N ARG A 74 16.93 -20.18 -0.32
CA ARG A 74 16.84 -20.87 -1.61
C ARG A 74 15.61 -21.77 -1.70
N ALA A 75 15.28 -22.51 -0.64
CA ALA A 75 14.08 -23.33 -0.60
C ALA A 75 12.80 -22.48 -0.68
N ILE A 76 12.74 -21.35 0.03
CA ILE A 76 11.64 -20.39 -0.07
C ILE A 76 11.60 -19.80 -1.48
N ALA A 77 12.77 -19.45 -2.04
CA ALA A 77 12.84 -18.91 -3.39
C ALA A 77 12.29 -19.90 -4.42
N SER A 78 12.73 -21.15 -4.39
CA SER A 78 12.24 -22.18 -5.35
C SER A 78 10.75 -22.47 -5.17
N LEU A 79 10.24 -22.45 -3.94
CA LEU A 79 8.81 -22.63 -3.63
C LEU A 79 7.94 -21.52 -4.25
N ILE A 80 8.44 -20.29 -4.29
CA ILE A 80 7.74 -19.12 -4.86
C ILE A 80 8.01 -19.04 -6.38
N GLU A 81 9.21 -19.37 -6.82
CA GLU A 81 9.61 -19.28 -8.21
C GLU A 81 8.82 -20.23 -9.11
N TRP A 82 8.61 -21.46 -8.67
CA TRP A 82 7.90 -22.45 -9.46
C TRP A 82 6.46 -22.01 -9.84
N PRO A 83 5.57 -21.62 -8.92
CA PRO A 83 4.24 -21.13 -9.29
C PRO A 83 4.29 -19.80 -10.06
N TYR A 84 5.30 -18.95 -9.81
CA TYR A 84 5.47 -17.72 -10.56
C TYR A 84 5.84 -18.00 -12.02
N GLN A 85 6.82 -18.87 -12.26
CA GLN A 85 7.21 -19.30 -13.60
C GLN A 85 6.04 -19.97 -14.34
N PHE A 86 5.27 -20.80 -13.63
CA PHE A 86 4.07 -21.40 -14.20
C PHE A 86 3.06 -20.35 -14.66
N LEU A 87 2.73 -19.36 -13.83
CA LEU A 87 1.80 -18.29 -14.22
C LEU A 87 2.37 -17.39 -15.31
N ARG A 88 3.65 -17.10 -15.28
CA ARG A 88 4.34 -16.33 -16.31
C ARG A 88 4.26 -17.03 -17.65
N ASN A 89 4.57 -18.33 -17.69
CA ASN A 89 4.46 -19.13 -18.90
C ASN A 89 3.00 -19.22 -19.38
N LEU A 90 2.06 -19.38 -18.47
CA LEU A 90 0.64 -19.44 -18.78
C LEU A 90 0.10 -18.14 -19.39
N LEU A 91 0.51 -16.97 -18.85
CA LEU A 91 -0.06 -15.67 -19.23
C LEU A 91 0.73 -14.95 -20.33
N ILE A 92 2.04 -15.24 -20.50
CA ILE A 92 2.92 -14.40 -21.32
C ILE A 92 3.74 -15.19 -22.33
N GLU A 93 4.59 -16.12 -21.86
CA GLU A 93 5.63 -16.73 -22.72
C GLU A 93 5.20 -18.03 -23.39
N GLY A 94 4.20 -18.69 -22.83
CA GLY A 94 3.89 -20.08 -23.18
C GLY A 94 4.88 -21.06 -22.54
N PHE A 95 4.61 -22.33 -22.69
CA PHE A 95 5.44 -23.40 -22.15
C PHE A 95 6.49 -23.80 -23.19
N GLN A 96 7.75 -23.54 -22.87
CA GLN A 96 8.91 -23.80 -23.71
C GLN A 96 9.85 -24.77 -22.99
N SER A 97 10.53 -25.64 -23.75
CA SER A 97 11.65 -26.43 -23.25
C SER A 97 12.88 -26.22 -24.15
N GLY A 98 14.03 -26.05 -23.53
CA GLY A 98 15.28 -25.69 -24.20
C GLY A 98 15.71 -24.27 -23.88
N LEU A 99 16.94 -23.92 -24.22
CA LEU A 99 17.56 -22.59 -23.99
C LEU A 99 17.93 -21.96 -25.33
N GLY A 100 17.63 -20.67 -25.48
CA GLY A 100 17.99 -19.90 -26.67
C GLY A 100 17.26 -20.34 -27.95
N ASP A 101 17.95 -20.34 -29.09
CA ASP A 101 17.39 -20.62 -30.42
C ASP A 101 16.89 -22.08 -30.61
N GLN A 102 17.18 -22.97 -29.66
CA GLN A 102 16.71 -24.36 -29.66
C GLN A 102 15.46 -24.56 -28.77
N ALA A 103 14.86 -23.50 -28.25
CA ALA A 103 13.66 -23.61 -27.45
C ALA A 103 12.47 -24.06 -28.31
N VAL A 104 11.92 -25.21 -27.97
CA VAL A 104 10.68 -25.74 -28.61
C VAL A 104 9.50 -25.35 -27.74
N GLN A 105 8.55 -24.60 -28.30
CA GLN A 105 7.31 -24.25 -27.65
C GLN A 105 6.31 -25.40 -27.70
N TYR A 106 5.96 -25.97 -26.55
CA TYR A 106 4.99 -27.08 -26.45
C TYR A 106 3.55 -26.59 -26.37
N ALA A 107 3.32 -25.45 -25.69
CA ALA A 107 2.01 -24.86 -25.61
C ALA A 107 2.14 -23.34 -25.63
N PRO A 108 1.28 -22.63 -26.37
CA PRO A 108 1.25 -21.15 -26.35
C PRO A 108 0.72 -20.64 -25.03
N SER A 109 0.97 -19.35 -24.74
CA SER A 109 0.34 -18.64 -23.61
C SER A 109 -1.18 -18.57 -23.80
N LEU A 110 -1.91 -18.23 -22.74
CA LEU A 110 -3.34 -17.96 -22.86
C LEU A 110 -3.59 -16.77 -23.80
N SER A 111 -4.55 -16.94 -24.69
CA SER A 111 -5.04 -15.88 -25.57
C SER A 111 -5.55 -14.70 -24.75
N TRP A 112 -5.33 -13.47 -25.23
CA TRP A 112 -5.89 -12.27 -24.60
C TRP A 112 -7.42 -12.33 -24.46
N VAL A 113 -8.10 -12.95 -25.43
CA VAL A 113 -9.56 -13.19 -25.38
C VAL A 113 -9.93 -14.16 -24.27
N ALA A 114 -9.14 -15.23 -24.08
CA ALA A 114 -9.36 -16.19 -23.00
C ALA A 114 -9.19 -15.54 -21.63
N VAL A 115 -8.14 -14.75 -21.43
CA VAL A 115 -7.90 -14.05 -20.15
C VAL A 115 -9.04 -13.09 -19.85
N ILE A 116 -9.46 -12.26 -20.81
CA ILE A 116 -10.60 -11.34 -20.63
C ILE A 116 -11.86 -12.14 -20.26
N THR A 117 -12.14 -13.21 -20.97
CA THR A 117 -13.34 -14.04 -20.70
C THR A 117 -13.31 -14.65 -19.31
N VAL A 118 -12.18 -15.17 -18.87
CA VAL A 118 -12.00 -15.72 -17.51
C VAL A 118 -12.26 -14.65 -16.45
N VAL A 119 -11.68 -13.46 -16.61
CA VAL A 119 -11.85 -12.35 -15.66
C VAL A 119 -13.32 -11.89 -15.63
N VAL A 120 -13.97 -11.78 -16.80
CA VAL A 120 -15.39 -11.42 -16.90
C VAL A 120 -16.26 -12.50 -16.26
N ALA A 121 -15.98 -13.77 -16.47
CA ALA A 121 -16.70 -14.88 -15.87
C ALA A 121 -16.58 -14.88 -14.34
N ILE A 122 -15.37 -14.64 -13.81
CA ILE A 122 -15.13 -14.47 -12.36
C ILE A 122 -15.91 -13.28 -11.81
N SER A 123 -15.91 -12.15 -12.52
CA SER A 123 -16.61 -10.93 -12.13
C SER A 123 -18.13 -11.12 -12.12
N TYR A 124 -18.66 -11.74 -13.15
CA TYR A 124 -20.09 -12.08 -13.24
C TYR A 124 -20.50 -13.05 -12.12
N TYR A 125 -19.65 -14.02 -11.82
CA TYR A 125 -19.87 -14.94 -10.71
C TYR A 125 -19.85 -14.24 -9.35
N ALA A 126 -18.94 -13.24 -9.18
CA ALA A 126 -18.82 -12.50 -7.92
C ALA A 126 -20.02 -11.59 -7.64
N SER A 127 -20.59 -10.95 -8.67
CA SER A 127 -21.69 -9.99 -8.52
C SER A 127 -22.71 -10.09 -9.67
N ASP A 128 -22.54 -9.28 -10.72
CA ASP A 128 -23.51 -9.14 -11.81
C ASP A 128 -22.81 -8.78 -13.14
N TRP A 129 -23.63 -8.61 -14.19
CA TRP A 129 -23.16 -8.24 -15.53
C TRP A 129 -22.46 -6.88 -15.57
N ARG A 130 -22.81 -5.93 -14.67
CA ARG A 130 -22.18 -4.59 -14.61
C ARG A 130 -20.71 -4.69 -14.21
N LEU A 131 -20.41 -5.54 -13.24
CA LEU A 131 -19.03 -5.80 -12.88
C LEU A 131 -18.27 -6.51 -14.00
N GLY A 132 -18.94 -7.47 -14.69
CA GLY A 132 -18.38 -8.14 -15.87
C GLY A 132 -18.04 -7.16 -16.98
N THR A 133 -18.91 -6.21 -17.31
CA THR A 133 -18.63 -5.17 -18.33
C THR A 133 -17.52 -4.22 -17.91
N LEU A 134 -17.46 -3.82 -16.65
CA LEU A 134 -16.37 -2.99 -16.13
C LEU A 134 -15.02 -3.69 -16.28
N THR A 135 -14.92 -4.94 -15.84
CA THR A 135 -13.67 -5.70 -15.91
C THR A 135 -13.29 -6.03 -17.35
N CYS A 136 -14.28 -6.28 -18.22
CA CYS A 136 -14.05 -6.42 -19.67
C CYS A 136 -13.43 -5.14 -20.24
N ALA A 137 -13.99 -3.99 -19.95
CA ALA A 137 -13.48 -2.70 -20.41
C ALA A 137 -12.06 -2.43 -19.88
N CYS A 138 -11.79 -2.76 -18.61
CA CYS A 138 -10.47 -2.61 -18.02
C CYS A 138 -9.40 -3.46 -18.73
N PHE A 139 -9.67 -4.75 -18.92
CA PHE A 139 -8.70 -5.64 -19.58
C PHE A 139 -8.59 -5.39 -21.09
N ALA A 140 -9.70 -5.00 -21.75
CA ALA A 140 -9.66 -4.56 -23.15
C ALA A 140 -8.82 -3.28 -23.30
N TYR A 141 -8.90 -2.33 -22.36
CA TYR A 141 -8.03 -1.16 -22.32
C TYR A 141 -6.55 -1.58 -22.32
N LEU A 142 -6.15 -2.53 -21.44
CA LEU A 142 -4.77 -3.00 -21.37
C LEU A 142 -4.29 -3.61 -22.70
N ALA A 143 -5.17 -4.29 -23.44
CA ALA A 143 -4.85 -4.86 -24.74
C ALA A 143 -4.74 -3.79 -25.84
N VAL A 144 -5.75 -2.89 -25.93
CA VAL A 144 -5.84 -1.85 -26.95
C VAL A 144 -4.71 -0.83 -26.84
N PHE A 145 -4.32 -0.47 -25.61
CA PHE A 145 -3.26 0.52 -25.36
C PHE A 145 -1.86 -0.10 -25.24
N GLY A 146 -1.66 -1.34 -25.75
CA GLY A 146 -0.34 -1.97 -25.84
C GLY A 146 0.31 -2.34 -24.50
N GLN A 147 -0.41 -2.24 -23.39
CA GLN A 147 0.11 -2.50 -22.04
C GLN A 147 -0.09 -3.97 -21.59
N TRP A 148 -0.57 -4.83 -22.50
CA TRP A 148 -0.98 -6.19 -22.19
C TRP A 148 0.14 -7.03 -21.56
N GLN A 149 1.32 -7.03 -22.18
CA GLN A 149 2.43 -7.87 -21.74
C GLN A 149 2.89 -7.50 -20.32
N SER A 150 3.11 -6.22 -20.08
CA SER A 150 3.50 -5.70 -18.76
C SER A 150 2.39 -5.89 -17.71
N ALA A 151 1.13 -5.76 -18.13
CA ALA A 151 -0.02 -6.03 -17.26
C ALA A 151 -0.09 -7.51 -16.86
N MET A 152 0.19 -8.45 -17.75
CA MET A 152 0.19 -9.87 -17.43
C MET A 152 1.34 -10.27 -16.50
N VAL A 153 2.54 -9.67 -16.63
CA VAL A 153 3.64 -9.83 -15.66
C VAL A 153 3.22 -9.37 -14.27
N THR A 154 2.58 -8.21 -14.20
CA THR A 154 2.06 -7.65 -12.96
C THR A 154 0.97 -8.54 -12.36
N LEU A 155 0.03 -9.00 -13.19
CA LEU A 155 -1.05 -9.88 -12.77
C LEU A 155 -0.51 -11.23 -12.25
N ALA A 156 0.49 -11.83 -12.91
CA ALA A 156 1.16 -13.04 -12.43
C ALA A 156 1.74 -12.85 -11.02
N SER A 157 2.40 -11.71 -10.78
CA SER A 157 2.96 -11.36 -9.47
C SER A 157 1.86 -11.20 -8.41
N VAL A 158 0.76 -10.52 -8.73
CA VAL A 158 -0.38 -10.32 -7.82
C VAL A 158 -1.07 -11.64 -7.49
N LEU A 159 -1.29 -12.51 -8.50
CA LEU A 159 -1.92 -13.82 -8.32
C LEU A 159 -1.11 -14.77 -7.42
N ILE A 160 0.17 -14.54 -7.22
CA ILE A 160 1.01 -15.28 -6.27
C ILE A 160 1.07 -14.57 -4.91
N ALA A 161 1.35 -13.27 -4.90
CA ALA A 161 1.57 -12.54 -3.66
C ALA A 161 0.30 -12.45 -2.81
N VAL A 162 -0.88 -12.26 -3.41
CA VAL A 162 -2.14 -12.12 -2.68
C VAL A 162 -2.55 -13.41 -1.96
N PRO A 163 -2.61 -14.59 -2.61
CA PRO A 163 -2.92 -15.82 -1.89
C PRO A 163 -1.91 -16.15 -0.79
N ILE A 164 -0.61 -15.97 -1.04
CA ILE A 164 0.43 -16.24 -0.01
C ILE A 164 0.26 -15.28 1.15
N GLY A 165 0.09 -13.97 0.88
CA GLY A 165 -0.11 -12.97 1.93
C GLY A 165 -1.41 -13.16 2.72
N ALA A 166 -2.51 -13.47 2.03
CA ALA A 166 -3.81 -13.70 2.66
C ALA A 166 -3.83 -14.99 3.49
N LEU A 167 -3.36 -16.10 2.94
CA LEU A 167 -3.30 -17.37 3.65
C LEU A 167 -2.29 -17.31 4.81
N GLY A 168 -1.10 -16.78 4.56
CA GLY A 168 -0.10 -16.58 5.62
C GLY A 168 -0.63 -15.71 6.75
N GLY A 169 -1.30 -14.60 6.41
CA GLY A 169 -1.93 -13.71 7.38
C GLY A 169 -3.08 -14.37 8.14
N LEU A 170 -3.91 -15.17 7.45
CA LEU A 170 -4.96 -15.96 8.08
C LEU A 170 -4.40 -16.97 9.08
N PHE A 171 -3.39 -17.77 8.68
CA PHE A 171 -2.78 -18.77 9.57
C PHE A 171 -2.10 -18.14 10.79
N LEU A 172 -1.29 -17.09 10.59
CA LEU A 172 -0.67 -16.37 11.71
C LEU A 172 -1.71 -15.72 12.62
N GLY A 173 -2.79 -15.16 12.05
CA GLY A 173 -3.91 -14.59 12.80
C GLY A 173 -4.66 -15.64 13.63
N ILE A 174 -4.88 -16.84 13.09
CA ILE A 174 -5.49 -17.96 13.83
C ILE A 174 -4.58 -18.42 14.99
N ILE A 175 -3.26 -18.52 14.76
CA ILE A 175 -2.30 -18.89 15.81
C ILE A 175 -2.32 -17.84 16.92
N ALA A 176 -2.30 -16.56 16.56
CA ALA A 176 -2.38 -15.45 17.50
C ALA A 176 -3.72 -15.43 18.27
N TYR A 177 -4.84 -15.69 17.59
CA TYR A 177 -6.15 -15.82 18.24
C TYR A 177 -6.18 -16.95 19.31
N LYS A 178 -5.53 -18.08 19.02
CA LYS A 178 -5.48 -19.22 19.95
C LYS A 178 -4.55 -19.01 21.14
N SER A 179 -3.50 -18.21 20.99
CA SER A 179 -2.46 -18.01 22.02
C SER A 179 -2.24 -16.53 22.30
N ARG A 180 -2.60 -16.11 23.51
CA ARG A 180 -2.41 -14.73 23.99
C ARG A 180 -0.93 -14.34 24.04
N ILE A 181 -0.03 -15.30 24.24
CA ILE A 181 1.42 -15.07 24.24
C ILE A 181 1.86 -14.71 22.82
N VAL A 182 1.44 -15.49 21.82
CA VAL A 182 1.75 -15.24 20.40
C VAL A 182 1.16 -13.91 19.95
N GLU A 183 -0.08 -13.59 20.32
CA GLU A 183 -0.71 -12.30 20.03
C GLU A 183 0.13 -11.13 20.56
N ASN A 184 0.55 -11.21 21.83
CA ASN A 184 1.33 -10.16 22.48
C ASN A 184 2.73 -10.00 21.86
N CYS A 185 3.36 -11.08 21.40
CA CYS A 185 4.64 -11.05 20.70
C CYS A 185 4.50 -10.54 19.26
N LEU A 186 3.42 -10.91 18.57
CA LEU A 186 3.20 -10.49 17.18
C LEU A 186 2.80 -9.03 17.06
N ARG A 187 2.06 -8.46 17.99
CA ARG A 187 1.62 -7.07 17.94
C ARG A 187 2.77 -6.08 17.64
N PRO A 188 3.85 -6.03 18.44
CA PRO A 188 4.94 -5.09 18.17
C PRO A 188 5.66 -5.37 16.83
N ILE A 189 5.73 -6.64 16.40
CA ILE A 189 6.30 -7.00 15.11
C ILE A 189 5.44 -6.46 13.96
N LEU A 190 4.11 -6.66 14.04
CA LEU A 190 3.17 -6.13 13.05
C LEU A 190 3.15 -4.60 13.03
N ASP A 191 3.28 -3.95 14.21
CA ASP A 191 3.41 -2.50 14.30
C ASP A 191 4.69 -2.02 13.60
N LEU A 192 5.82 -2.67 13.88
CA LEU A 192 7.09 -2.40 13.21
C LEU A 192 6.98 -2.59 11.70
N MET A 193 6.42 -3.71 11.25
CA MET A 193 6.24 -4.00 9.82
C MET A 193 5.38 -2.96 9.10
N GLN A 194 4.43 -2.32 9.75
CA GLN A 194 3.60 -1.28 9.13
C GLN A 194 4.18 0.14 9.22
N THR A 195 5.10 0.36 10.16
CA THR A 195 5.75 1.67 10.34
C THR A 195 7.05 1.80 9.55
N VAL A 196 7.71 0.67 9.26
CA VAL A 196 8.94 0.66 8.47
C VAL A 196 8.63 1.06 7.02
N PRO A 197 9.35 2.04 6.43
CA PRO A 197 9.16 2.42 5.04
C PRO A 197 9.37 1.23 4.09
N VAL A 198 8.54 1.15 3.06
CA VAL A 198 8.56 0.02 2.10
C VAL A 198 9.96 -0.22 1.52
N PHE A 199 10.69 0.84 1.18
CA PHE A 199 12.05 0.73 0.67
C PHE A 199 13.03 0.05 1.64
N ALA A 200 12.79 0.12 2.94
CA ALA A 200 13.66 -0.52 3.93
C ALA A 200 13.57 -2.06 3.89
N TYR A 201 12.46 -2.62 3.38
CA TYR A 201 12.35 -4.07 3.16
C TYR A 201 13.15 -4.57 1.96
N LEU A 202 13.30 -3.71 0.93
CA LEU A 202 13.93 -4.12 -0.32
C LEU A 202 15.39 -4.51 -0.12
N VAL A 203 16.14 -3.77 0.70
CA VAL A 203 17.58 -4.01 0.87
C VAL A 203 17.88 -5.38 1.52
N PRO A 204 17.29 -5.74 2.67
CA PRO A 204 17.49 -7.07 3.25
C PRO A 204 17.01 -8.19 2.34
N VAL A 205 15.85 -8.02 1.70
CA VAL A 205 15.30 -9.04 0.79
C VAL A 205 16.19 -9.23 -0.43
N LEU A 206 16.77 -8.16 -0.98
CA LEU A 206 17.71 -8.22 -2.08
C LEU A 206 18.97 -9.01 -1.71
N ILE A 207 19.50 -8.81 -0.50
CA ILE A 207 20.68 -9.54 -0.01
C ILE A 207 20.36 -11.02 0.20
N LEU A 208 19.16 -11.35 0.70
CA LEU A 208 18.76 -12.71 1.03
C LEU A 208 18.32 -13.55 -0.20
N PHE A 209 17.64 -12.93 -1.17
CA PHE A 209 17.03 -13.63 -2.31
C PHE A 209 17.65 -13.26 -3.66
N GLY A 210 18.56 -12.28 -3.70
CA GLY A 210 19.11 -11.77 -4.94
C GLY A 210 18.20 -10.81 -5.68
N PHE A 211 18.65 -10.36 -6.86
CA PHE A 211 17.86 -9.50 -7.75
C PHE A 211 16.90 -10.33 -8.60
N GLY A 212 15.62 -9.97 -8.63
CA GLY A 212 14.67 -10.69 -9.48
C GLY A 212 13.24 -10.72 -8.94
N PRO A 213 12.32 -11.38 -9.68
CA PRO A 213 10.91 -11.42 -9.35
C PRO A 213 10.61 -12.11 -8.00
N VAL A 214 11.41 -13.10 -7.61
CA VAL A 214 11.21 -13.80 -6.34
C VAL A 214 11.46 -12.87 -5.15
N ALA A 215 12.56 -12.11 -5.16
CA ALA A 215 12.84 -11.11 -4.14
C ALA A 215 11.70 -10.08 -4.04
N ALA A 216 11.22 -9.62 -5.19
CA ALA A 216 10.09 -8.70 -5.27
C ALA A 216 8.79 -9.28 -4.68
N LEU A 217 8.48 -10.55 -4.95
CA LEU A 217 7.32 -11.26 -4.40
C LEU A 217 7.43 -11.42 -2.88
N VAL A 218 8.60 -11.84 -2.38
CA VAL A 218 8.84 -11.98 -0.93
C VAL A 218 8.65 -10.64 -0.22
N ALA A 219 9.25 -9.57 -0.73
CA ALA A 219 9.08 -8.22 -0.18
C ALA A 219 7.60 -7.79 -0.17
N THR A 220 6.88 -8.07 -1.26
CA THR A 220 5.46 -7.76 -1.39
C THR A 220 4.60 -8.52 -0.38
N VAL A 221 4.85 -9.82 -0.19
CA VAL A 221 4.13 -10.64 0.80
C VAL A 221 4.40 -10.15 2.22
N ILE A 222 5.65 -9.88 2.58
CA ILE A 222 6.02 -9.35 3.90
C ILE A 222 5.29 -8.03 4.18
N TYR A 223 5.24 -7.13 3.20
CA TYR A 223 4.58 -5.83 3.33
C TYR A 223 3.05 -5.93 3.40
N ALA A 224 2.42 -6.80 2.61
CA ALA A 224 0.97 -6.88 2.48
C ALA A 224 0.29 -7.77 3.54
N MET A 225 1.02 -8.68 4.19
CA MET A 225 0.47 -9.66 5.13
C MET A 225 -0.03 -9.08 6.48
N PRO A 226 0.60 -8.07 7.12
CA PRO A 226 0.24 -7.62 8.47
C PRO A 226 -1.23 -7.21 8.66
N PRO A 227 -1.89 -6.48 7.76
CA PRO A 227 -3.32 -6.17 7.90
C PRO A 227 -4.19 -7.41 7.97
N MET A 228 -3.89 -8.44 7.16
CA MET A 228 -4.64 -9.69 7.20
C MET A 228 -4.55 -10.40 8.54
N VAL A 229 -3.35 -10.42 9.16
CA VAL A 229 -3.17 -10.96 10.51
C VAL A 229 -4.06 -10.24 11.51
N ARG A 230 -4.06 -8.90 11.50
CA ARG A 230 -4.87 -8.08 12.41
C ARG A 230 -6.36 -8.27 12.19
N VAL A 231 -6.79 -8.22 10.95
CA VAL A 231 -8.20 -8.42 10.59
C VAL A 231 -8.65 -9.82 11.03
N THR A 232 -7.82 -10.84 10.85
CA THR A 232 -8.14 -12.21 11.28
C THR A 232 -8.33 -12.30 12.79
N ILE A 233 -7.43 -11.71 13.59
CA ILE A 233 -7.56 -11.70 15.06
C ILE A 233 -8.86 -11.02 15.48
N VAL A 234 -9.15 -9.84 14.92
CA VAL A 234 -10.35 -9.08 15.25
C VAL A 234 -11.61 -9.82 14.80
N ALA A 235 -11.64 -10.30 13.56
CA ALA A 235 -12.80 -11.00 12.99
C ALA A 235 -13.18 -12.24 13.79
N LEU A 236 -12.20 -13.04 14.22
CA LEU A 236 -12.45 -14.23 15.05
C LEU A 236 -12.90 -13.86 16.48
N LYS A 237 -12.42 -12.75 17.04
CA LYS A 237 -12.85 -12.27 18.36
C LYS A 237 -14.27 -11.71 18.35
N THR A 238 -14.70 -11.12 17.25
CA THR A 238 -16.03 -10.50 17.10
C THR A 238 -17.14 -11.50 16.74
N VAL A 239 -16.83 -12.78 16.50
CA VAL A 239 -17.86 -13.82 16.31
C VAL A 239 -18.70 -13.92 17.57
N PRO A 240 -20.06 -13.80 17.47
CA PRO A 240 -20.97 -13.88 18.62
C PRO A 240 -20.75 -15.13 19.46
N GLU A 241 -20.88 -14.99 20.78
CA GLU A 241 -20.69 -16.14 21.71
C GLU A 241 -21.73 -17.22 21.48
N GLU A 242 -22.95 -16.85 21.09
CA GLU A 242 -24.05 -17.80 20.80
C GLU A 242 -23.64 -18.80 19.70
N ILE A 243 -22.88 -18.35 18.69
CA ILE A 243 -22.38 -19.24 17.63
C ILE A 243 -21.31 -20.18 18.19
N LYS A 244 -20.45 -19.69 19.08
CA LYS A 244 -19.43 -20.52 19.72
C LYS A 244 -20.05 -21.56 20.67
N GLU A 245 -21.06 -21.17 21.43
CA GLU A 245 -21.81 -22.06 22.33
C GLU A 245 -22.55 -23.12 21.50
N ALA A 246 -23.24 -22.73 20.42
CA ALA A 246 -23.91 -23.69 19.55
C ALA A 246 -22.92 -24.74 18.98
N GLY A 247 -21.73 -24.31 18.57
CA GLY A 247 -20.69 -25.24 18.13
C GLY A 247 -20.21 -26.18 19.21
N LYS A 248 -20.08 -25.71 20.47
CA LYS A 248 -19.74 -26.56 21.63
C LYS A 248 -20.86 -27.56 21.95
N MET A 249 -22.11 -27.14 21.91
CA MET A 249 -23.28 -27.98 22.18
C MET A 249 -23.42 -29.14 21.18
N VAL A 250 -23.06 -28.91 19.92
CA VAL A 250 -23.02 -29.96 18.88
C VAL A 250 -21.79 -30.87 19.00
N GLY A 251 -20.87 -30.58 19.94
CA GLY A 251 -19.71 -31.43 20.21
C GLY A 251 -18.54 -31.20 19.24
N CYS A 252 -18.38 -29.98 18.68
CA CYS A 252 -17.26 -29.65 17.83
C CYS A 252 -15.92 -29.73 18.57
N THR A 253 -14.95 -30.43 17.98
CA THR A 253 -13.56 -30.36 18.44
C THR A 253 -12.99 -28.96 18.15
N ASP A 254 -11.89 -28.55 18.80
CA ASP A 254 -11.25 -27.23 18.57
C ASP A 254 -10.92 -26.98 17.12
N ARG A 255 -10.50 -28.01 16.37
CA ARG A 255 -10.23 -27.91 14.94
C ARG A 255 -11.51 -27.70 14.13
N GLN A 256 -12.58 -28.41 14.47
CA GLN A 256 -13.90 -28.24 13.83
C GLN A 256 -14.49 -26.88 14.16
N MET A 257 -14.39 -26.46 15.44
CA MET A 257 -14.80 -25.13 15.88
C MET A 257 -14.13 -24.03 15.03
N MET A 258 -12.81 -24.11 14.85
CA MET A 258 -12.07 -23.12 14.06
C MET A 258 -12.51 -23.11 12.60
N TRP A 259 -12.43 -24.26 11.93
CA TRP A 259 -12.57 -24.32 10.46
C TRP A 259 -14.00 -24.44 9.95
N LYS A 260 -14.92 -25.02 10.76
CA LYS A 260 -16.32 -25.21 10.34
C LYS A 260 -17.29 -24.19 10.95
N VAL A 261 -16.88 -23.50 12.03
CA VAL A 261 -17.73 -22.52 12.71
C VAL A 261 -17.14 -21.11 12.66
N LEU A 262 -15.97 -20.87 13.26
CA LEU A 262 -15.43 -19.52 13.43
C LEU A 262 -15.00 -18.87 12.10
N VAL A 263 -14.18 -19.55 11.29
CA VAL A 263 -13.69 -19.01 10.02
C VAL A 263 -14.84 -18.75 9.04
N PRO A 264 -15.81 -19.66 8.82
CA PRO A 264 -16.96 -19.36 7.97
C PRO A 264 -17.83 -18.22 8.49
N SER A 265 -18.08 -18.16 9.82
CA SER A 265 -18.87 -17.07 10.43
C SER A 265 -18.18 -15.71 10.32
N ALA A 266 -16.85 -15.69 10.31
CA ALA A 266 -16.03 -14.47 10.15
C ALA A 266 -15.73 -14.13 8.70
N SER A 267 -16.20 -14.90 7.71
CA SER A 267 -15.77 -14.81 6.30
C SER A 267 -15.92 -13.40 5.69
N SER A 268 -17.02 -12.72 5.97
CA SER A 268 -17.25 -11.34 5.51
C SER A 268 -16.16 -10.38 6.01
N SER A 269 -15.84 -10.45 7.31
CA SER A 269 -14.77 -9.62 7.89
C SER A 269 -13.38 -10.02 7.37
N LEU A 270 -13.14 -11.32 7.16
CA LEU A 270 -11.88 -11.83 6.60
C LEU A 270 -11.65 -11.34 5.17
N MET A 271 -12.70 -11.22 4.37
CA MET A 271 -12.61 -10.68 3.01
C MET A 271 -12.18 -9.22 2.98
N VAL A 272 -12.48 -8.43 4.02
CA VAL A 272 -11.93 -7.07 4.17
C VAL A 272 -10.40 -7.13 4.28
N GLY A 273 -9.88 -8.10 5.03
CA GLY A 273 -8.43 -8.34 5.12
C GLY A 273 -7.81 -8.72 3.78
N VAL A 274 -8.46 -9.63 3.04
CA VAL A 274 -8.00 -10.01 1.68
C VAL A 274 -7.97 -8.79 0.76
N ASN A 275 -9.00 -7.94 0.80
CA ASN A 275 -9.03 -6.71 0.01
C ASN A 275 -7.86 -5.78 0.35
N GLN A 276 -7.53 -5.62 1.63
CA GLN A 276 -6.36 -4.84 2.05
C GLN A 276 -5.04 -5.43 1.53
N VAL A 277 -4.91 -6.77 1.53
CA VAL A 277 -3.73 -7.44 0.94
C VAL A 277 -3.61 -7.12 -0.54
N ILE A 278 -4.71 -7.16 -1.30
CA ILE A 278 -4.73 -6.84 -2.74
C ILE A 278 -4.27 -5.39 -2.97
N MET A 279 -4.85 -4.44 -2.24
CA MET A 279 -4.49 -3.01 -2.37
C MET A 279 -3.01 -2.75 -2.05
N LEU A 280 -2.49 -3.35 -0.97
CA LEU A 280 -1.09 -3.21 -0.60
C LEU A 280 -0.15 -3.90 -1.58
N THR A 281 -0.55 -5.05 -2.13
CA THR A 281 0.21 -5.75 -3.18
C THR A 281 0.33 -4.89 -4.44
N LEU A 282 -0.76 -4.26 -4.89
CA LEU A 282 -0.74 -3.36 -6.04
C LEU A 282 0.12 -2.12 -5.81
N ASN A 283 0.08 -1.55 -4.61
CA ASN A 283 0.97 -0.46 -4.22
C ASN A 283 2.45 -0.86 -4.28
N MET A 284 2.75 -2.10 -3.91
CA MET A 284 4.11 -2.62 -3.87
C MET A 284 4.66 -2.94 -5.27
N VAL A 285 3.82 -3.19 -6.26
CA VAL A 285 4.22 -3.60 -7.63
C VAL A 285 5.26 -2.65 -8.25
N ILE A 286 5.07 -1.32 -8.14
CA ILE A 286 6.01 -0.35 -8.70
C ILE A 286 7.33 -0.40 -7.96
N ILE A 287 7.27 -0.46 -6.64
CA ILE A 287 8.47 -0.49 -5.79
C ILE A 287 9.24 -1.79 -6.00
N ALA A 288 8.53 -2.91 -6.06
CA ALA A 288 9.09 -4.23 -6.35
C ALA A 288 9.77 -4.30 -7.73
N SER A 289 9.29 -3.52 -8.70
CA SER A 289 9.92 -3.43 -10.02
C SER A 289 11.34 -2.84 -9.97
N MET A 290 11.67 -2.06 -8.94
CA MET A 290 13.03 -1.54 -8.74
C MET A 290 14.06 -2.63 -8.46
N ILE A 291 13.63 -3.79 -7.97
CA ILE A 291 14.46 -4.96 -7.67
C ILE A 291 14.24 -6.13 -8.63
N GLY A 292 13.62 -5.88 -9.79
CA GLY A 292 13.56 -6.84 -10.89
C GLY A 292 12.23 -7.58 -11.06
N ALA A 293 11.12 -7.10 -10.50
CA ALA A 293 9.80 -7.71 -10.73
C ALA A 293 9.32 -7.60 -12.18
N GLY A 294 9.77 -6.57 -12.92
CA GLY A 294 9.24 -6.26 -14.25
C GLY A 294 7.82 -5.71 -14.22
N GLY A 295 7.10 -5.82 -15.34
CA GLY A 295 5.69 -5.45 -15.48
C GLY A 295 5.44 -3.94 -15.52
N LEU A 296 4.17 -3.54 -15.35
CA LEU A 296 3.72 -2.14 -15.44
C LEU A 296 4.50 -1.19 -14.53
N GLY A 297 4.91 -1.64 -13.35
CA GLY A 297 5.71 -0.83 -12.45
C GLY A 297 7.10 -0.50 -13.01
N PHE A 298 7.69 -1.42 -13.76
CA PHE A 298 8.96 -1.19 -14.45
C PHE A 298 8.81 -0.15 -15.56
N ASP A 299 7.71 -0.21 -16.32
CA ASP A 299 7.44 0.75 -17.42
C ASP A 299 7.26 2.17 -16.87
N VAL A 300 6.53 2.33 -15.77
CA VAL A 300 6.40 3.62 -15.05
C VAL A 300 7.77 4.13 -14.59
N LEU A 301 8.58 3.28 -13.99
CA LEU A 301 9.90 3.66 -13.48
C LEU A 301 10.86 4.00 -14.61
N ALA A 302 10.85 3.22 -15.71
CA ALA A 302 11.66 3.45 -16.88
C ALA A 302 11.30 4.77 -17.58
N SER A 303 10.01 5.05 -17.73
CA SER A 303 9.49 6.31 -18.27
C SER A 303 9.89 7.52 -17.40
N LEU A 304 9.78 7.39 -16.08
CA LEU A 304 10.21 8.43 -15.15
C LEU A 304 11.73 8.72 -15.26
N ARG A 305 12.55 7.68 -15.41
CA ARG A 305 14.01 7.84 -15.58
C ARG A 305 14.40 8.45 -16.92
N ARG A 306 13.63 8.16 -17.98
CA ARG A 306 13.85 8.70 -19.33
C ARG A 306 13.20 10.06 -19.54
N LEU A 307 12.41 10.54 -18.56
CA LEU A 307 11.56 11.72 -18.66
C LEU A 307 10.54 11.60 -19.82
N ASP A 308 10.13 10.37 -20.13
CA ASP A 308 9.06 10.08 -21.07
C ASP A 308 7.71 10.26 -20.38
N ILE A 309 7.12 11.42 -20.60
CA ILE A 309 5.86 11.83 -19.97
C ILE A 309 4.71 10.94 -20.44
N GLY A 310 4.62 10.79 -21.76
CA GLY A 310 3.52 10.05 -22.38
C GLY A 310 3.49 8.60 -21.98
N GLY A 311 4.62 7.90 -22.12
CA GLY A 311 4.74 6.50 -21.71
C GLY A 311 4.54 6.31 -20.20
N GLY A 312 4.97 7.26 -19.37
CA GLY A 312 4.79 7.21 -17.93
C GLY A 312 3.32 7.33 -17.50
N ILE A 313 2.57 8.24 -18.09
CA ILE A 313 1.13 8.40 -17.83
C ILE A 313 0.36 7.17 -18.34
N GLU A 314 0.69 6.69 -19.54
CA GLU A 314 0.04 5.52 -20.14
C GLU A 314 0.23 4.26 -19.30
N ALA A 315 1.46 3.96 -18.89
CA ALA A 315 1.76 2.86 -17.95
C ALA A 315 1.11 3.05 -16.57
N GLY A 316 1.09 4.29 -16.08
CA GLY A 316 0.40 4.67 -14.85
C GLY A 316 -1.11 4.41 -14.92
N LEU A 317 -1.77 4.82 -16.00
CA LEU A 317 -3.19 4.55 -16.23
C LEU A 317 -3.48 3.06 -16.33
N ALA A 318 -2.59 2.28 -16.96
CA ALA A 318 -2.73 0.83 -17.03
C ALA A 318 -2.73 0.17 -15.64
N ILE A 319 -1.85 0.63 -14.73
CA ILE A 319 -1.86 0.18 -13.32
C ILE A 319 -3.19 0.53 -12.64
N VAL A 320 -3.67 1.74 -12.84
CA VAL A 320 -4.95 2.21 -12.28
C VAL A 320 -6.11 1.33 -12.73
N VAL A 321 -6.21 1.10 -14.03
CA VAL A 321 -7.29 0.30 -14.64
C VAL A 321 -7.25 -1.13 -14.11
N MET A 322 -6.08 -1.72 -14.01
CA MET A 322 -5.91 -3.06 -13.44
C MET A 322 -6.25 -3.07 -11.94
N ALA A 323 -5.84 -2.05 -11.19
CA ALA A 323 -6.15 -1.91 -9.77
C ALA A 323 -7.67 -1.81 -9.54
N ILE A 324 -8.38 -0.99 -10.33
CA ILE A 324 -9.83 -0.88 -10.28
C ILE A 324 -10.50 -2.25 -10.54
N ALA A 325 -10.08 -2.97 -11.56
CA ALA A 325 -10.65 -4.28 -11.87
C ALA A 325 -10.49 -5.26 -10.70
N LEU A 326 -9.27 -5.40 -10.16
CA LEU A 326 -8.97 -6.33 -9.06
C LEU A 326 -9.65 -5.93 -7.75
N ASP A 327 -9.67 -4.63 -7.42
CA ASP A 327 -10.34 -4.11 -6.23
C ASP A 327 -11.85 -4.37 -6.28
N ARG A 328 -12.51 -4.06 -7.41
CA ARG A 328 -13.95 -4.29 -7.58
C ARG A 328 -14.34 -5.76 -7.53
N ILE A 329 -13.52 -6.64 -8.12
CA ILE A 329 -13.73 -8.09 -8.02
C ILE A 329 -13.62 -8.54 -6.55
N SER A 330 -12.60 -8.09 -5.84
CA SER A 330 -12.40 -8.43 -4.42
C SER A 330 -13.53 -7.94 -3.53
N GLN A 331 -13.97 -6.69 -3.70
CA GLN A 331 -15.11 -6.15 -2.98
C GLN A 331 -16.40 -6.94 -3.25
N ALA A 332 -16.65 -7.33 -4.49
CA ALA A 332 -17.81 -8.14 -4.86
C ALA A 332 -17.81 -9.49 -4.14
N PHE A 333 -16.65 -10.13 -4.02
CA PHE A 333 -16.54 -11.38 -3.24
C PHE A 333 -16.80 -11.17 -1.75
N SER A 334 -16.46 -10.03 -1.17
CA SER A 334 -16.69 -9.74 0.26
C SER A 334 -18.17 -9.58 0.62
N VAL A 335 -18.98 -9.10 -0.31
CA VAL A 335 -20.42 -8.84 -0.10
C VAL A 335 -21.28 -10.01 -0.58
N ARG A 336 -20.67 -10.98 -1.27
CA ARG A 336 -21.38 -12.08 -1.88
C ARG A 336 -22.07 -12.96 -0.84
N THR A 337 -23.41 -13.04 -0.91
CA THR A 337 -24.19 -14.01 -0.18
C THR A 337 -24.12 -15.36 -0.88
N ILE A 338 -23.88 -16.44 -0.12
CA ILE A 338 -23.86 -17.79 -0.66
C ILE A 338 -25.25 -18.11 -1.18
N LYS A 339 -25.40 -18.21 -2.51
CA LYS A 339 -26.65 -18.63 -3.12
C LYS A 339 -26.86 -20.13 -2.85
N GLU A 340 -28.11 -20.53 -2.60
CA GLU A 340 -28.45 -21.94 -2.40
C GLU A 340 -27.95 -22.81 -3.57
N PRO A 341 -27.51 -24.05 -3.30
CA PRO A 341 -27.01 -24.93 -4.35
C PRO A 341 -28.14 -25.30 -5.33
N TYR A 342 -27.97 -24.89 -6.57
CA TYR A 342 -28.88 -25.26 -7.66
C TYR A 342 -28.75 -26.76 -7.96
N ASN A 343 -29.87 -27.51 -7.94
CA ASN A 343 -29.94 -28.92 -8.23
C ASN A 343 -29.90 -29.17 -9.75
N GLY A 344 -28.73 -29.12 -10.36
CA GLY A 344 -28.54 -29.37 -11.79
C GLY A 344 -27.20 -30.06 -12.07
N ASN A 345 -26.95 -30.44 -13.35
CA ASN A 345 -25.67 -30.98 -13.82
C ASN A 345 -24.54 -30.00 -13.51
N TYR A 346 -23.29 -30.51 -13.37
CA TYR A 346 -22.11 -29.71 -13.04
C TYR A 346 -21.96 -28.45 -13.93
N ILE A 347 -22.24 -28.57 -15.24
CA ILE A 347 -22.21 -27.50 -16.23
C ILE A 347 -23.26 -26.41 -15.90
N GLN A 348 -24.47 -26.82 -15.50
CA GLN A 348 -25.55 -25.90 -15.11
C GLN A 348 -25.34 -25.29 -13.74
N ARG A 349 -24.64 -26.00 -12.87
CA ARG A 349 -24.26 -25.51 -11.53
C ARG A 349 -23.16 -24.48 -11.56
N HIS A 350 -22.23 -24.60 -12.53
CA HIS A 350 -21.07 -23.70 -12.66
C HIS A 350 -20.88 -23.22 -14.10
N PRO A 351 -21.86 -22.46 -14.66
CA PRO A 351 -21.82 -22.05 -16.06
C PRO A 351 -20.60 -21.20 -16.40
N TRP A 352 -20.10 -20.42 -15.43
CA TRP A 352 -18.92 -19.57 -15.55
C TRP A 352 -17.61 -20.37 -15.70
N ILE A 353 -17.48 -21.54 -15.04
CA ILE A 353 -16.31 -22.43 -15.23
C ILE A 353 -16.36 -23.09 -16.60
N SER A 354 -17.52 -23.62 -17.00
CA SER A 354 -17.68 -24.30 -18.28
C SER A 354 -17.52 -23.37 -19.47
N THR A 355 -18.04 -22.13 -19.40
CA THR A 355 -17.82 -21.13 -20.45
C THR A 355 -16.34 -20.70 -20.52
N SER A 356 -15.69 -20.45 -19.38
CA SER A 356 -14.26 -20.14 -19.36
C SER A 356 -13.42 -21.25 -19.96
N PHE A 357 -13.68 -22.50 -19.58
CA PHE A 357 -12.96 -23.65 -20.11
C PHE A 357 -13.19 -23.82 -21.64
N ALA A 358 -14.44 -23.70 -22.09
CA ALA A 358 -14.78 -23.78 -23.51
C ALA A 358 -14.08 -22.68 -24.33
N VAL A 359 -14.01 -21.44 -23.80
CA VAL A 359 -13.33 -20.32 -24.48
C VAL A 359 -11.81 -20.54 -24.48
N ILE A 360 -11.21 -21.01 -23.38
CA ILE A 360 -9.77 -21.32 -23.34
C ILE A 360 -9.43 -22.37 -24.42
N VAL A 361 -10.15 -23.49 -24.46
CA VAL A 361 -9.92 -24.55 -25.46
C VAL A 361 -10.18 -24.01 -26.87
N GLY A 362 -11.29 -23.30 -27.08
CA GLY A 362 -11.63 -22.70 -28.36
C GLY A 362 -10.58 -21.72 -28.88
N THR A 363 -10.07 -20.83 -28.01
CA THR A 363 -9.05 -19.87 -28.40
C THR A 363 -7.67 -20.49 -28.61
N LEU A 364 -7.34 -21.57 -27.91
CA LEU A 364 -6.11 -22.33 -28.16
C LEU A 364 -6.16 -23.01 -29.57
N ILE A 365 -7.31 -23.59 -29.94
CA ILE A 365 -7.48 -24.19 -31.26
C ILE A 365 -7.50 -23.11 -32.35
N LEU A 366 -8.26 -22.04 -32.18
CA LEU A 366 -8.35 -20.96 -33.15
C LEU A 366 -7.02 -20.19 -33.27
N GLY A 367 -6.25 -20.08 -32.20
CA GLY A 367 -4.95 -19.43 -32.21
C GLY A 367 -3.90 -20.10 -33.10
N ILE A 368 -4.07 -21.40 -33.37
CA ILE A 368 -3.22 -22.12 -34.35
C ILE A 368 -3.46 -21.59 -35.76
N PHE A 369 -4.70 -21.24 -36.10
CA PHE A 369 -5.08 -20.79 -37.44
C PHE A 369 -5.06 -19.25 -37.56
N ILE A 370 -5.34 -18.55 -36.50
CA ILE A 370 -5.51 -17.08 -36.49
C ILE A 370 -4.62 -16.46 -35.39
N PRO A 371 -3.41 -16.00 -35.71
CA PRO A 371 -2.47 -15.45 -34.73
C PRO A 371 -3.02 -14.25 -33.92
N SER A 372 -3.92 -13.46 -34.55
CA SER A 372 -4.58 -12.32 -33.89
C SER A 372 -5.51 -12.71 -32.72
N VAL A 373 -5.97 -13.96 -32.69
CA VAL A 373 -6.73 -14.49 -31.54
C VAL A 373 -5.80 -14.81 -30.39
N GLN A 374 -4.57 -15.26 -30.69
CA GLN A 374 -3.58 -15.63 -29.67
C GLN A 374 -2.97 -14.42 -29.00
N ALA A 375 -2.50 -13.45 -29.79
CA ALA A 375 -1.94 -12.21 -29.32
C ALA A 375 -2.68 -11.02 -29.94
N TYR A 376 -2.91 -9.96 -29.17
CA TYR A 376 -3.53 -8.75 -29.71
C TYR A 376 -2.62 -8.15 -30.79
N PRO A 377 -3.14 -7.87 -32.00
CA PRO A 377 -2.32 -7.39 -33.11
C PRO A 377 -1.73 -6.02 -32.79
N LYS A 378 -0.41 -5.87 -32.98
CA LYS A 378 0.30 -4.61 -32.74
C LYS A 378 -0.19 -3.47 -33.63
N GLU A 379 -0.73 -3.77 -34.81
CA GLU A 379 -1.27 -2.81 -35.76
C GLU A 379 -2.52 -2.07 -35.22
N PHE A 380 -3.27 -2.70 -34.32
CA PHE A 380 -4.46 -2.12 -33.70
C PHE A 380 -4.17 -1.52 -32.32
N THR A 381 -2.91 -1.52 -31.87
CA THR A 381 -2.57 -0.85 -30.62
C THR A 381 -2.62 0.66 -30.81
N ILE A 382 -3.35 1.32 -29.91
CA ILE A 382 -3.45 2.78 -29.85
C ILE A 382 -2.49 3.25 -28.76
N THR A 383 -1.62 4.19 -29.07
CA THR A 383 -0.83 4.87 -28.03
C THR A 383 -1.38 6.27 -27.79
N THR A 384 -1.61 6.58 -26.54
CA THR A 384 -1.98 7.92 -26.09
C THR A 384 -0.76 8.73 -25.65
N GLY A 385 0.43 8.10 -25.66
CA GLY A 385 1.68 8.72 -25.25
C GLY A 385 1.93 10.08 -25.87
N PRO A 386 1.88 10.23 -27.22
CA PRO A 386 2.06 11.52 -27.89
C PRO A 386 1.06 12.58 -27.41
N PHE A 387 -0.22 12.22 -27.28
CA PHE A 387 -1.25 13.14 -26.77
C PHE A 387 -0.91 13.67 -25.37
N TRP A 388 -0.51 12.78 -24.46
CA TRP A 388 -0.13 13.20 -23.11
C TRP A 388 1.16 14.03 -23.10
N SER A 389 2.14 13.68 -23.95
CA SER A 389 3.37 14.47 -24.10
C SER A 389 3.07 15.87 -24.60
N ASP A 390 2.27 15.99 -25.69
CA ASP A 390 1.88 17.28 -26.25
C ASP A 390 1.05 18.12 -25.28
N ALA A 391 0.10 17.48 -24.58
CA ALA A 391 -0.71 18.15 -23.57
C ALA A 391 0.15 18.69 -22.41
N MET A 392 1.10 17.90 -21.92
CA MET A 392 1.99 18.32 -20.85
C MET A 392 2.99 19.36 -21.31
N GLU A 393 3.49 19.27 -22.55
CA GLU A 393 4.32 20.30 -23.17
C GLU A 393 3.56 21.60 -23.30
N TYR A 394 2.33 21.57 -23.81
CA TYR A 394 1.45 22.75 -23.90
C TYR A 394 1.23 23.39 -22.52
N ILE A 395 0.93 22.59 -21.50
CA ILE A 395 0.74 23.06 -20.13
C ILE A 395 2.05 23.67 -19.60
N ASN A 396 3.17 23.00 -19.83
CA ASN A 396 4.46 23.44 -19.32
C ASN A 396 4.93 24.73 -19.99
N VAL A 397 4.70 24.89 -21.29
CA VAL A 397 5.09 26.10 -22.03
C VAL A 397 4.18 27.28 -21.68
N ASN A 398 2.85 27.08 -21.69
CA ASN A 398 1.91 28.20 -21.51
C ASN A 398 1.71 28.62 -20.05
N PHE A 399 1.90 27.71 -19.11
CA PHE A 399 1.67 27.97 -17.67
C PHE A 399 2.94 27.90 -16.83
N PHE A 400 4.12 27.85 -17.48
CA PHE A 400 5.41 27.75 -16.79
C PHE A 400 5.59 28.81 -15.71
N ASP A 401 5.36 30.08 -16.06
CA ASP A 401 5.53 31.19 -15.11
C ASP A 401 4.59 31.11 -13.92
N ALA A 402 3.36 30.66 -14.14
CA ALA A 402 2.38 30.47 -13.08
C ALA A 402 2.79 29.32 -12.12
N PHE A 403 3.21 28.19 -12.67
CA PHE A 403 3.66 27.06 -11.87
C PHE A 403 4.96 27.35 -11.13
N GLU A 404 5.90 28.03 -11.79
CA GLU A 404 7.15 28.45 -11.14
C GLU A 404 6.89 29.48 -10.05
N ALA A 405 5.99 30.43 -10.26
CA ALA A 405 5.59 31.40 -9.24
C ALA A 405 4.95 30.71 -8.00
N ILE A 406 4.04 29.75 -8.22
CA ILE A 406 3.44 28.96 -7.14
C ILE A 406 4.52 28.17 -6.39
N LYS A 407 5.39 27.48 -7.10
CA LYS A 407 6.49 26.70 -6.53
C LYS A 407 7.42 27.59 -5.71
N VAL A 408 7.86 28.72 -6.27
CA VAL A 408 8.76 29.68 -5.59
C VAL A 408 8.09 30.27 -4.36
N PHE A 409 6.81 30.63 -4.44
CA PHE A 409 6.04 31.12 -3.29
C PHE A 409 6.04 30.11 -2.13
N PHE A 410 5.63 28.86 -2.38
CA PHE A 410 5.61 27.84 -1.33
C PHE A 410 7.01 27.49 -0.84
N LEU A 411 8.00 27.45 -1.77
CA LEU A 411 9.37 27.13 -1.42
C LEU A 411 9.96 28.21 -0.49
N GLN A 412 9.78 29.49 -0.82
CA GLN A 412 10.38 30.59 -0.07
C GLN A 412 9.61 30.93 1.21
N SER A 413 8.26 30.92 1.13
CA SER A 413 7.42 31.34 2.25
C SER A 413 7.20 30.24 3.30
N LEU A 414 7.22 28.98 2.90
CA LEU A 414 6.87 27.87 3.80
C LEU A 414 8.01 26.85 3.93
N LEU A 415 8.45 26.24 2.82
CA LEU A 415 9.35 25.09 2.88
C LEU A 415 10.74 25.45 3.40
N LEU A 416 11.36 26.48 2.85
CA LEU A 416 12.73 26.89 3.25
C LEU A 416 12.81 27.41 4.70
N PRO A 417 11.89 28.27 5.19
CA PRO A 417 11.90 28.68 6.59
C PRO A 417 11.73 27.51 7.55
N VAL A 418 10.76 26.62 7.29
CA VAL A 418 10.51 25.44 8.13
C VAL A 418 11.68 24.45 8.06
N LYS A 419 12.26 24.23 6.88
CA LYS A 419 13.47 23.40 6.71
C LYS A 419 14.64 23.95 7.51
N LYS A 420 14.91 25.26 7.40
CA LYS A 420 15.97 25.92 8.18
C LYS A 420 15.74 25.78 9.67
N PHE A 421 14.50 25.94 10.12
CA PHE A 421 14.13 25.73 11.51
C PHE A 421 14.47 24.32 12.00
N PHE A 422 13.96 23.27 11.34
CA PHE A 422 14.20 21.89 11.79
C PHE A 422 15.66 21.47 11.68
N VAL A 423 16.33 21.78 10.57
CA VAL A 423 17.74 21.44 10.37
C VAL A 423 18.66 22.24 11.31
N GLY A 424 18.22 23.43 11.74
CA GLY A 424 18.93 24.27 12.71
C GLY A 424 18.79 23.81 14.17
N ILE A 425 17.91 22.86 14.48
CA ILE A 425 17.77 22.36 15.86
C ILE A 425 19.04 21.61 16.26
N PRO A 426 19.72 22.05 17.35
CA PRO A 426 20.86 21.32 17.90
C PRO A 426 20.46 19.88 18.27
N TRP A 427 21.24 18.91 17.88
CA TRP A 427 20.91 17.49 18.12
C TRP A 427 20.66 17.19 19.61
N ALA A 428 21.47 17.73 20.51
CA ALA A 428 21.33 17.52 21.96
C ALA A 428 19.97 18.09 22.48
N TRP A 429 19.62 19.30 22.03
CA TRP A 429 18.33 19.89 22.38
C TRP A 429 17.16 19.13 21.75
N GLY A 430 17.27 18.73 20.48
CA GLY A 430 16.23 17.99 19.79
C GLY A 430 15.91 16.66 20.48
N ILE A 431 16.91 15.94 20.97
CA ILE A 431 16.73 14.72 21.77
C ILE A 431 15.99 15.03 23.08
N MET A 432 16.42 16.05 23.80
CA MET A 432 15.76 16.46 25.05
C MET A 432 14.33 16.93 24.81
N ALA A 433 14.11 17.77 23.82
CA ALA A 433 12.80 18.33 23.51
C ALA A 433 11.79 17.24 23.11
N THR A 434 12.20 16.27 22.27
CA THR A 434 11.33 15.13 21.91
C THR A 434 11.05 14.20 23.08
N GLY A 435 12.03 13.95 23.94
CA GLY A 435 11.84 13.20 25.17
C GLY A 435 10.85 13.88 26.13
N LEU A 436 10.99 15.19 26.36
CA LEU A 436 10.09 15.99 27.19
C LEU A 436 8.67 16.07 26.60
N PHE A 437 8.58 16.23 25.27
CA PHE A 437 7.30 16.23 24.53
C PHE A 437 6.55 14.91 24.74
N ALA A 438 7.22 13.78 24.51
CA ALA A 438 6.65 12.45 24.67
C ALA A 438 6.29 12.15 26.14
N TRP A 439 7.14 12.56 27.08
CA TRP A 439 6.85 12.44 28.52
C TRP A 439 5.56 13.17 28.91
N LYS A 440 5.40 14.40 28.44
CA LYS A 440 4.23 15.21 28.78
C LYS A 440 2.92 14.71 28.17
N LEU A 441 2.99 14.07 26.99
CA LEU A 441 1.81 13.54 26.30
C LEU A 441 1.42 12.14 26.79
N ALA A 442 2.38 11.24 26.94
CA ALA A 442 2.11 9.82 27.13
C ALA A 442 2.84 9.19 28.34
N GLY A 443 3.42 10.03 29.21
CA GLY A 443 4.07 9.61 30.44
C GLY A 443 5.57 9.31 30.31
N TRP A 444 6.23 9.09 31.45
CA TRP A 444 7.68 9.01 31.54
C TRP A 444 8.31 7.87 30.75
N ARG A 445 7.61 6.73 30.62
CA ARG A 445 8.10 5.57 29.82
C ARG A 445 8.26 5.93 28.35
N MET A 446 7.26 6.63 27.78
CA MET A 446 7.33 7.12 26.40
C MET A 446 8.39 8.21 26.23
N GLY A 447 8.58 9.07 27.23
CA GLY A 447 9.64 10.06 27.24
C GLY A 447 11.04 9.42 27.15
N ILE A 448 11.29 8.41 27.96
CA ILE A 448 12.56 7.67 27.94
C ILE A 448 12.75 6.94 26.60
N MET A 449 11.72 6.27 26.10
CA MET A 449 11.78 5.59 24.81
C MET A 449 12.10 6.57 23.66
N ALA A 450 11.42 7.71 23.61
CA ALA A 450 11.66 8.73 22.60
C ALA A 450 13.09 9.31 22.71
N PHE A 451 13.56 9.56 23.93
CA PHE A 451 14.93 10.02 24.18
C PHE A 451 15.99 9.03 23.62
N PHE A 452 15.84 7.73 23.90
CA PHE A 452 16.77 6.71 23.41
C PHE A 452 16.71 6.55 21.89
N LEU A 453 15.51 6.54 21.29
CA LEU A 453 15.35 6.43 19.83
C LEU A 453 15.98 7.62 19.10
N MET A 454 15.74 8.85 19.58
CA MET A 454 16.33 10.04 19.00
C MET A 454 17.84 10.10 19.20
N SER A 455 18.33 9.63 20.36
CA SER A 455 19.78 9.48 20.62
C SER A 455 20.42 8.49 19.66
N PHE A 456 19.74 7.37 19.37
CA PHE A 456 20.20 6.38 18.39
C PHE A 456 20.27 6.96 16.97
N ILE A 457 19.26 7.75 16.56
CA ILE A 457 19.26 8.44 15.25
C ILE A 457 20.44 9.44 15.17
N ALA A 458 20.70 10.18 16.24
CA ALA A 458 21.83 11.10 16.28
C ALA A 458 23.16 10.37 16.22
N ALA A 459 23.31 9.31 17.03
CA ALA A 459 24.53 8.49 17.09
C ALA A 459 24.80 7.71 15.79
N SER A 460 23.77 7.38 15.01
CA SER A 460 23.93 6.78 13.66
C SER A 460 24.36 7.80 12.58
N GLY A 461 24.55 9.09 12.93
CA GLY A 461 24.90 10.12 11.94
C GLY A 461 23.74 10.57 11.04
N LEU A 462 22.52 10.10 11.31
CA LEU A 462 21.33 10.35 10.49
C LEU A 462 20.51 11.57 10.93
N TRP A 463 20.98 12.34 11.94
CA TRP A 463 20.26 13.48 12.51
C TRP A 463 19.74 14.46 11.47
N SER A 464 20.62 14.94 10.59
CA SER A 464 20.23 15.94 9.56
C SER A 464 19.20 15.40 8.58
N LYS A 465 19.31 14.12 8.20
CA LYS A 465 18.33 13.44 7.31
C LYS A 465 16.99 13.29 8.03
N ALA A 466 16.99 12.94 9.31
CA ALA A 466 15.77 12.84 10.12
C ALA A 466 15.05 14.20 10.23
N MET A 467 15.78 15.28 10.46
CA MET A 467 15.19 16.62 10.50
C MET A 467 14.58 17.04 9.16
N VAL A 468 15.22 16.68 8.03
CA VAL A 468 14.66 16.89 6.69
C VAL A 468 13.37 16.08 6.50
N THR A 469 13.32 14.85 6.96
CA THR A 469 12.11 14.01 6.89
C THR A 469 10.99 14.59 7.75
N ILE A 470 11.30 15.00 8.98
CA ILE A 470 10.30 15.57 9.91
C ILE A 470 9.69 16.84 9.34
N TYR A 471 10.52 17.75 8.78
CA TYR A 471 9.97 19.00 8.23
C TYR A 471 9.08 18.72 7.01
N LEU A 472 9.50 17.84 6.10
CA LEU A 472 8.75 17.55 4.88
C LEU A 472 7.42 16.86 5.19
N CYS A 473 7.45 15.83 6.03
CA CYS A 473 6.24 15.15 6.49
C CYS A 473 5.33 16.09 7.31
N GLY A 474 5.91 16.88 8.21
CA GLY A 474 5.15 17.81 9.06
C GLY A 474 4.41 18.87 8.24
N VAL A 475 5.09 19.52 7.29
CA VAL A 475 4.46 20.49 6.38
C VAL A 475 3.39 19.82 5.52
N SER A 476 3.67 18.66 4.97
CA SER A 476 2.72 17.94 4.10
C SER A 476 1.46 17.54 4.87
N VAL A 477 1.61 16.97 6.07
CA VAL A 477 0.48 16.59 6.95
C VAL A 477 -0.33 17.82 7.36
N PHE A 478 0.32 18.93 7.68
CA PHE A 478 -0.35 20.19 8.03
C PHE A 478 -1.23 20.68 6.86
N ILE A 479 -0.69 20.71 5.63
CA ILE A 479 -1.43 21.12 4.44
C ILE A 479 -2.57 20.11 4.15
N ALA A 480 -2.29 18.81 4.20
CA ALA A 480 -3.31 17.78 3.99
C ALA A 480 -4.46 17.89 5.01
N THR A 481 -4.16 18.27 6.26
CA THR A 481 -5.16 18.46 7.30
C THR A 481 -6.00 19.72 7.06
N ILE A 482 -5.36 20.84 6.70
CA ILE A 482 -6.06 22.10 6.39
C ILE A 482 -7.01 21.93 5.20
N ILE A 483 -6.64 21.18 4.20
CA ILE A 483 -7.47 20.90 3.02
C ILE A 483 -8.48 19.78 3.33
N GLY A 484 -8.03 18.72 3.98
CA GLY A 484 -8.79 17.49 4.16
C GLY A 484 -9.95 17.63 5.13
N ILE A 485 -9.77 18.38 6.24
CA ILE A 485 -10.86 18.56 7.21
C ILE A 485 -12.05 19.32 6.58
N PRO A 486 -11.89 20.50 5.94
CA PRO A 486 -13.02 21.18 5.29
C PRO A 486 -13.69 20.36 4.19
N LEU A 487 -12.90 19.64 3.37
CA LEU A 487 -13.46 18.74 2.35
C LEU A 487 -14.24 17.59 2.97
N GLY A 488 -13.77 17.04 4.09
CA GLY A 488 -14.44 15.97 4.83
C GLY A 488 -15.77 16.45 5.45
N ILE A 489 -15.78 17.65 6.03
CA ILE A 489 -17.00 18.30 6.54
C ILE A 489 -18.01 18.48 5.41
N TRP A 490 -17.58 19.05 4.29
CA TRP A 490 -18.45 19.25 3.12
C TRP A 490 -18.99 17.93 2.56
N ALA A 491 -18.17 16.88 2.54
CA ALA A 491 -18.59 15.54 2.13
C ALA A 491 -19.61 14.90 3.11
N ALA A 492 -19.55 15.25 4.41
CA ALA A 492 -20.50 14.78 5.40
C ALA A 492 -21.85 15.48 5.31
N GLU A 493 -21.84 16.81 5.08
CA GLU A 493 -23.06 17.64 5.06
C GLU A 493 -23.90 17.47 3.79
N ARG A 494 -23.27 17.25 2.63
CA ARG A 494 -23.98 17.16 1.34
C ARG A 494 -23.80 15.80 0.68
N GLN A 495 -24.87 15.00 0.57
CA GLN A 495 -24.84 13.66 -0.02
C GLN A 495 -24.28 13.63 -1.45
N GLY A 496 -24.58 14.65 -2.29
CA GLY A 496 -24.06 14.76 -3.65
C GLY A 496 -22.54 15.00 -3.67
N ALA A 497 -22.06 15.98 -2.91
CA ALA A 497 -20.66 16.27 -2.75
C ALA A 497 -19.91 15.08 -2.10
N GLY A 498 -20.53 14.44 -1.10
CA GLY A 498 -19.97 13.27 -0.43
C GLY A 498 -19.67 12.12 -1.38
N ARG A 499 -20.59 11.80 -2.31
CA ARG A 499 -20.35 10.75 -3.32
C ARG A 499 -19.16 11.05 -4.22
N VAL A 500 -19.03 12.30 -4.66
CA VAL A 500 -17.93 12.70 -5.55
C VAL A 500 -16.60 12.75 -4.78
N ILE A 501 -16.58 13.47 -3.63
CA ILE A 501 -15.36 13.65 -2.84
C ILE A 501 -14.84 12.30 -2.32
N LEU A 502 -15.69 11.48 -1.71
CA LEU A 502 -15.27 10.17 -1.20
C LEU A 502 -14.86 9.23 -2.35
N GLY A 503 -15.55 9.28 -3.50
CA GLY A 503 -15.15 8.52 -4.68
C GLY A 503 -13.78 8.94 -5.22
N LEU A 504 -13.46 10.24 -5.23
CA LEU A 504 -12.11 10.74 -5.57
C LEU A 504 -11.07 10.28 -4.53
N MET A 505 -11.41 10.31 -3.25
CA MET A 505 -10.52 9.82 -2.19
C MET A 505 -10.28 8.31 -2.30
N ASP A 506 -11.30 7.54 -2.68
CA ASP A 506 -11.18 6.11 -2.97
C ASP A 506 -10.20 5.89 -4.12
N THR A 507 -10.35 6.65 -5.19
CA THR A 507 -9.43 6.59 -6.34
C THR A 507 -8.00 6.93 -5.93
N LEU A 508 -7.79 8.03 -5.19
CA LEU A 508 -6.45 8.41 -4.72
C LEU A 508 -5.79 7.36 -3.81
N GLN A 509 -6.57 6.60 -3.04
CA GLN A 509 -6.03 5.54 -2.19
C GLN A 509 -5.74 4.23 -2.96
N THR A 510 -6.55 3.94 -3.99
CA THR A 510 -6.32 2.75 -4.82
C THR A 510 -5.18 2.96 -5.80
N LEU A 511 -4.92 4.22 -6.18
CA LEU A 511 -3.80 4.59 -7.04
C LEU A 511 -2.46 4.40 -6.31
N PRO A 512 -1.51 3.66 -6.89
CA PRO A 512 -0.15 3.63 -6.38
C PRO A 512 0.45 5.04 -6.36
N SER A 513 1.11 5.41 -5.27
CA SER A 513 1.63 6.76 -5.05
C SER A 513 2.58 7.28 -6.13
N PHE A 514 3.28 6.38 -6.82
CA PHE A 514 4.18 6.77 -7.91
C PHE A 514 3.47 7.24 -9.18
N VAL A 515 2.20 6.84 -9.40
CA VAL A 515 1.46 7.23 -10.60
C VAL A 515 1.20 8.74 -10.62
N TYR A 516 0.77 9.31 -9.50
CA TYR A 516 0.56 10.76 -9.44
C TYR A 516 1.85 11.56 -9.21
N LEU A 517 2.94 10.89 -8.86
CA LEU A 517 4.26 11.53 -8.77
C LEU A 517 4.78 11.95 -10.15
N ILE A 518 4.44 11.18 -11.22
CA ILE A 518 4.91 11.47 -12.58
C ILE A 518 4.51 12.88 -13.02
N PRO A 519 3.21 13.24 -13.11
CA PRO A 519 2.84 14.59 -13.55
C PRO A 519 3.37 15.69 -12.61
N VAL A 520 3.46 15.41 -11.31
CA VAL A 520 3.99 16.39 -10.35
C VAL A 520 5.47 16.69 -10.60
N VAL A 521 6.28 15.65 -10.83
CA VAL A 521 7.72 15.84 -11.13
C VAL A 521 7.91 16.50 -12.47
N MET A 522 7.08 16.22 -13.45
CA MET A 522 7.13 16.83 -14.78
C MET A 522 6.82 18.33 -14.74
N LEU A 523 5.81 18.74 -13.97
CA LEU A 523 5.42 20.15 -13.84
C LEU A 523 6.38 20.97 -12.95
N PHE A 524 6.82 20.39 -11.84
CA PHE A 524 7.55 21.13 -10.79
C PHE A 524 9.03 20.73 -10.66
N ARG A 525 9.48 19.78 -11.46
CA ARG A 525 10.81 19.15 -11.41
C ARG A 525 11.04 18.40 -10.08
N VAL A 526 12.17 17.72 -9.95
CA VAL A 526 12.54 17.01 -8.73
C VAL A 526 12.94 18.00 -7.64
N GLY A 527 12.32 17.91 -6.47
CA GLY A 527 12.63 18.78 -5.34
C GLY A 527 11.68 18.65 -4.16
N ASP A 528 11.93 19.43 -3.11
CA ASP A 528 11.13 19.42 -1.87
C ASP A 528 9.66 19.76 -2.11
N PHE A 529 9.37 20.65 -3.06
CA PHE A 529 8.00 21.05 -3.39
C PHE A 529 7.21 19.91 -4.05
N SER A 530 7.80 19.23 -5.02
CA SER A 530 7.18 18.06 -5.68
C SER A 530 6.97 16.91 -4.70
N ALA A 531 7.95 16.67 -3.82
CA ALA A 531 7.83 15.68 -2.76
C ALA A 531 6.69 16.03 -1.78
N MET A 532 6.57 17.30 -1.40
CA MET A 532 5.46 17.79 -0.56
C MET A 532 4.10 17.52 -1.21
N ILE A 533 3.92 17.85 -2.49
CA ILE A 533 2.65 17.62 -3.20
C ILE A 533 2.31 16.12 -3.21
N ALA A 534 3.27 15.27 -3.52
CA ALA A 534 3.05 13.83 -3.55
C ALA A 534 2.61 13.28 -2.17
N VAL A 535 3.24 13.73 -1.09
CA VAL A 535 2.87 13.35 0.28
C VAL A 535 1.50 13.91 0.65
N VAL A 536 1.19 15.16 0.26
CA VAL A 536 -0.14 15.78 0.49
C VAL A 536 -1.23 14.98 -0.20
N LEU A 537 -1.07 14.63 -1.47
CA LEU A 537 -2.05 13.84 -2.22
C LEU A 537 -2.32 12.49 -1.56
N TYR A 538 -1.26 11.82 -1.10
CA TYR A 538 -1.37 10.55 -0.39
C TYR A 538 -2.09 10.69 0.97
N ALA A 539 -1.74 11.72 1.75
CA ALA A 539 -2.28 11.96 3.08
C ALA A 539 -3.68 12.59 3.09
N LEU A 540 -4.11 13.18 1.97
CA LEU A 540 -5.40 13.86 1.85
C LEU A 540 -6.57 12.89 2.01
N ALA A 541 -6.49 11.71 1.39
CA ALA A 541 -7.58 10.75 1.41
C ALA A 541 -7.97 10.28 2.82
N PRO A 542 -7.05 9.80 3.69
CA PRO A 542 -7.41 9.49 5.07
C PRO A 542 -7.90 10.72 5.85
N ALA A 543 -7.31 11.91 5.64
CA ALA A 543 -7.73 13.13 6.35
C ALA A 543 -9.20 13.47 6.04
N VAL A 544 -9.61 13.44 4.78
CA VAL A 544 -11.00 13.67 4.35
C VAL A 544 -11.94 12.61 4.92
N ARG A 545 -11.57 11.34 4.84
CA ARG A 545 -12.42 10.22 5.31
C ARG A 545 -12.66 10.27 6.81
N TYR A 546 -11.60 10.44 7.60
CA TYR A 546 -11.74 10.51 9.06
C TYR A 546 -12.56 11.72 9.50
N ALA A 547 -12.41 12.87 8.84
CA ALA A 547 -13.24 14.03 9.10
C ALA A 547 -14.72 13.77 8.74
N ALA A 548 -14.98 13.15 7.57
CA ALA A 548 -16.35 12.86 7.13
C ALA A 548 -17.03 11.81 8.03
N PHE A 549 -16.36 10.74 8.41
CA PHE A 549 -16.91 9.70 9.28
C PHE A 549 -17.10 10.20 10.70
N GLY A 550 -16.12 10.88 11.28
CA GLY A 550 -16.24 11.43 12.62
C GLY A 550 -17.43 12.38 12.77
N LEU A 551 -17.73 13.19 11.72
CA LEU A 551 -18.89 14.06 11.74
C LEU A 551 -20.21 13.29 11.62
N LYS A 552 -20.27 12.27 10.75
CA LYS A 552 -21.45 11.43 10.59
C LYS A 552 -21.78 10.64 11.87
N ASP A 553 -20.79 10.09 12.53
CA ASP A 553 -20.96 9.39 13.80
C ASP A 553 -21.44 10.34 14.90
N CYS A 554 -20.90 11.56 14.97
CA CYS A 554 -21.34 12.58 15.92
C CYS A 554 -22.81 12.97 15.70
N LEU A 555 -23.22 13.18 14.45
CA LEU A 555 -24.62 13.51 14.11
C LEU A 555 -25.60 12.39 14.49
N LEU A 556 -25.18 11.12 14.41
CA LEU A 556 -25.99 9.99 14.80
C LEU A 556 -26.24 9.97 16.33
N TYR A 557 -25.26 10.36 17.14
CA TYR A 557 -25.37 10.45 18.60
C TYR A 557 -26.17 11.68 19.07
N THR A 558 -26.18 12.76 18.32
CA THR A 558 -26.88 14.01 18.66
C THR A 558 -28.28 14.10 18.10
N SER A 559 -28.65 13.22 17.16
CA SER A 559 -30.01 13.13 16.64
C SER A 559 -30.90 12.44 17.67
N PRO A 560 -31.99 13.07 18.16
CA PRO A 560 -32.90 12.41 19.09
C PRO A 560 -33.49 11.15 18.45
N SER A 561 -33.33 10.02 19.13
CA SER A 561 -33.91 8.75 18.69
C SER A 561 -35.44 8.90 18.60
N PRO A 562 -36.11 8.27 17.62
CA PRO A 562 -37.58 8.20 17.62
C PRO A 562 -38.16 7.67 18.94
N ARG A 563 -37.38 6.90 19.72
CA ARG A 563 -37.77 6.45 21.07
C ARG A 563 -37.73 7.58 22.09
N ASP A 564 -36.79 8.53 22.00
CA ASP A 564 -36.71 9.66 22.92
C ASP A 564 -37.85 10.65 22.69
N LEU A 565 -38.34 10.77 21.44
CA LEU A 565 -39.50 11.54 21.09
C LEU A 565 -40.84 10.88 21.55
N SER A 566 -40.87 9.55 21.64
CA SER A 566 -42.06 8.83 22.13
C SER A 566 -42.21 8.89 23.66
N THR A 567 -41.07 8.90 24.38
CA THR A 567 -41.07 9.01 25.85
C THR A 567 -41.39 10.44 26.33
N SER A 568 -41.07 11.46 25.55
CA SER A 568 -41.39 12.85 25.88
C SER A 568 -42.90 13.21 25.68
N ARG A 569 -43.69 12.32 25.07
CA ARG A 569 -45.12 12.49 24.82
C ARG A 569 -46.03 11.67 25.75
N MET A 570 -45.51 11.05 26.79
CA MET A 570 -46.34 10.50 27.82
C MET A 570 -46.95 11.64 28.64
N PRO A 571 -48.30 11.79 28.70
CA PRO A 571 -48.91 12.80 29.56
C PRO A 571 -48.64 12.42 30.99
N SER A 572 -48.15 13.37 31.77
CA SER A 572 -48.16 13.32 33.21
C SER A 572 -49.60 13.32 33.69
N SER A 573 -50.26 12.19 33.77
CA SER A 573 -51.57 12.03 34.35
C SER A 573 -51.52 11.14 35.55
N ALA A 574 -51.79 11.82 36.69
CA ALA A 574 -52.23 11.39 38.01
C ALA A 574 -51.25 10.63 38.89
#